data_af4f9792b359eae9e72425d2be42a935
#
_entry.id   af4f9792b359eae9e72425d2be42a935
#
_cell.length_a   1.000
_cell.length_b   1.000
_cell.length_c   1.000
_cell.angle_alpha   90.00
_cell.angle_beta   90.00
_cell.angle_gamma   90.00
#
_symmetry.space_group_name_H-M   'P 1'
#
loop_
_entity.id
_entity.type
_entity.pdbx_description
1 polymer ?
#
loop_
_entity_poly.entity_id
_entity_poly.type
_entity_poly.pdbx_seq_one_letter_code
_entity_poly.pdbx_strand_id
1 'polypeptide(L)' 'MPRAKLTFEERVWLEEALNKKVNHMEICRYLGISTYQLQVERKLGWIKKEQRYSAEKRSMH' A
#
# COMPACT_ATOMS: atom_id res chain seq x y z
N MET A 1 10.76 1.32 14.57
CA MET A 1 11.56 1.01 13.39
C MET A 1 10.67 0.84 12.18
N PRO A 2 11.10 1.36 11.03
CA PRO A 2 10.30 1.15 9.83
C PRO A 2 10.32 -0.33 9.42
N ARG A 3 9.22 -0.79 8.89
CA ARG A 3 9.12 -2.17 8.44
C ARG A 3 9.77 -2.31 7.07
N ALA A 4 10.49 -3.42 6.87
CA ALA A 4 11.14 -3.67 5.58
C ALA A 4 10.13 -4.06 4.50
N LYS A 5 9.11 -4.84 4.87
CA LYS A 5 8.12 -5.33 3.92
C LYS A 5 6.75 -5.46 4.58
N LEU A 6 5.72 -5.31 3.77
CA LEU A 6 4.35 -5.60 4.19
C LEU A 6 4.01 -7.04 3.82
N THR A 7 3.17 -7.67 4.63
CA THR A 7 2.65 -8.99 4.28
C THR A 7 1.58 -8.83 3.20
N PHE A 8 1.22 -9.94 2.56
CA PHE A 8 0.17 -9.90 1.55
C PHE A 8 -1.15 -9.41 2.15
N GLU A 9 -1.48 -9.87 3.36
CA GLU A 9 -2.71 -9.44 4.02
C GLU A 9 -2.71 -7.94 4.27
N GLU A 10 -1.57 -7.40 4.68
CA GLU A 10 -1.45 -5.96 4.89
C GLU A 10 -1.60 -5.20 3.57
N ARG A 11 -1.12 -5.76 2.48
CA ARG A 11 -1.29 -5.16 1.17
C ARG A 11 -2.74 -5.18 0.71
N VAL A 12 -3.46 -6.24 1.01
CA VAL A 12 -4.90 -6.31 0.72
C VAL A 12 -5.63 -5.23 1.51
N TRP A 13 -5.28 -5.08 2.79
CA TRP A 13 -5.86 -4.03 3.61
C TRP A 13 -5.55 -2.64 3.03
N LEU A 14 -4.31 -2.45 2.59
CA LEU A 14 -3.89 -1.19 1.98
C LEU A 14 -4.69 -0.90 0.72
N GLU A 15 -4.89 -1.89 -0.11
CA GLU A 15 -5.68 -1.74 -1.32
C GLU A 15 -7.09 -1.24 -1.00
N GLU A 16 -7.75 -1.86 -0.02
CA GLU A 16 -9.07 -1.43 0.39
C GLU A 16 -9.06 -0.02 0.98
N ALA A 17 -8.06 0.28 1.79
CA ALA A 17 -7.95 1.60 2.40
C ALA A 17 -7.80 2.69 1.33
N LEU A 18 -6.99 2.43 0.32
CA LEU A 18 -6.80 3.38 -0.77
C LEU A 18 -8.07 3.55 -1.59
N ASN A 19 -8.81 2.46 -1.80
CA ASN A 19 -10.09 2.52 -2.50
C ASN A 19 -11.13 3.31 -1.73
N LYS A 20 -11.08 3.25 -0.41
CA LYS A 20 -11.98 4.00 0.46
C LYS A 20 -11.48 5.41 0.73
N LYS A 21 -10.33 5.76 0.15
CA LYS A 21 -9.72 7.09 0.30
C LYS A 21 -9.40 7.44 1.75
N VAL A 22 -8.93 6.46 2.49
CA VAL A 22 -8.47 6.68 3.86
C VAL A 22 -7.24 7.58 3.83
N ASN A 23 -7.13 8.46 4.83
CA ASN A 23 -6.00 9.39 4.92
C ASN A 23 -4.67 8.62 4.97
N HIS A 24 -3.70 9.07 4.17
CA HIS A 24 -2.40 8.39 4.09
C HIS A 24 -1.68 8.33 5.42
N MET A 25 -1.81 9.36 6.24
CA MET A 25 -1.16 9.36 7.55
C MET A 25 -1.73 8.27 8.45
N GLU A 26 -3.03 8.05 8.38
CA GLU A 26 -3.67 6.98 9.15
C GLU A 26 -3.22 5.61 8.64
N ILE A 27 -3.10 5.46 7.34
CA ILE A 27 -2.62 4.21 6.74
C ILE A 27 -1.21 3.93 7.25
N CYS A 28 -0.33 4.92 7.20
CA CYS A 28 1.04 4.76 7.66
C CYS A 28 1.10 4.39 9.14
N ARG A 29 0.24 5.02 9.94
CA ARG A 29 0.19 4.75 11.37
C ARG A 29 -0.27 3.32 11.64
N TYR A 30 -1.30 2.88 10.92
CA TYR A 30 -1.82 1.53 11.10
C TYR A 30 -0.79 0.47 10.71
N LEU A 31 -0.12 0.68 9.59
CA LEU A 31 0.85 -0.29 9.06
C LEU A 31 2.24 -0.15 9.69
N GLY A 32 2.49 0.95 10.39
CA GLY A 32 3.80 1.19 10.99
C GLY A 32 4.88 1.48 9.97
N ILE A 33 4.54 2.19 8.91
CA ILE A 33 5.47 2.54 7.84
C ILE A 33 5.55 4.06 7.69
N SER A 34 6.59 4.53 7.01
CA SER A 34 6.73 5.95 6.71
C SER A 34 5.93 6.30 5.45
N THR A 35 5.69 7.60 5.24
CA THR A 35 5.00 8.07 4.04
C THR A 35 5.80 7.71 2.79
N TYR A 36 7.13 7.74 2.89
CA TYR A 36 7.99 7.34 1.79
C TYR A 36 7.75 5.88 1.42
N GLN A 37 7.69 5.00 2.41
CA GLN A 37 7.43 3.59 2.16
C GLN A 37 6.06 3.38 1.54
N LEU A 38 5.07 4.13 1.98
CA LEU A 38 3.73 4.05 1.39
C LEU A 38 3.75 4.44 -0.08
N GLN A 39 4.46 5.51 -0.42
CA GLN A 39 4.56 5.94 -1.81
C GLN A 39 5.22 4.89 -2.69
N VAL A 40 6.31 4.29 -2.20
CA VAL A 40 7.01 3.24 -2.93
C VAL A 40 6.08 2.04 -3.13
N GLU A 41 5.39 1.63 -2.07
CA GLU A 41 4.48 0.50 -2.12
C GLU A 41 3.37 0.72 -3.14
N ARG A 42 2.78 1.91 -3.15
CA ARG A 42 1.75 2.26 -4.13
C ARG A 42 2.28 2.20 -5.55
N LYS A 43 3.47 2.75 -5.76
CA LYS A 43 4.08 2.80 -7.09
C LYS A 43 4.31 1.40 -7.64
N LEU A 44 4.82 0.50 -6.80
CA LEU A 44 5.12 -0.87 -7.24
C LEU A 44 3.87 -1.68 -7.53
N GLY A 45 2.77 -1.38 -6.86
CA GLY A 45 1.51 -2.09 -7.06
C GLY A 45 0.50 -1.36 -7.92
N TRP A 46 0.89 -0.24 -8.54
CA TRP A 46 -0.06 0.57 -9.30
C TRP A 46 -0.38 -0.03 -10.65
N ILE A 47 -1.66 -0.10 -10.97
CA ILE A 47 -2.14 -0.55 -12.28
C ILE A 47 -2.62 0.66 -13.06
N LYS A 48 -1.86 1.07 -14.06
CA LYS A 48 -2.16 2.27 -14.84
C LYS A 48 -3.52 2.22 -15.54
N LYS A 49 -3.86 1.06 -16.09
CA LYS A 49 -5.13 0.90 -16.78
C LYS A 49 -6.33 1.16 -15.88
N GLU A 50 -6.25 0.69 -14.64
CA GLU A 50 -7.33 0.80 -13.68
C GLU A 50 -7.16 1.97 -12.75
N GLN A 51 -5.99 2.61 -12.78
CA GLN A 51 -5.64 3.73 -11.92
C GLN A 51 -5.89 3.41 -10.44
N ARG A 52 -5.41 2.25 -10.01
CA ARG A 52 -5.55 1.81 -8.63
C ARG A 52 -4.38 0.96 -8.21
N TYR A 53 -4.23 0.82 -6.90
CA TYR A 53 -3.24 -0.07 -6.32
C TYR A 53 -3.80 -1.48 -6.26
N SER A 54 -2.94 -2.47 -6.54
CA SER A 54 -3.31 -3.87 -6.44
C SER A 54 -2.31 -4.61 -5.56
N ALA A 55 -2.80 -5.21 -4.49
CA ALA A 55 -1.97 -6.03 -3.61
C ALA A 55 -1.40 -7.21 -4.37
N GLU A 56 -2.19 -7.78 -5.28
CA GLU A 56 -1.76 -8.92 -6.08
C GLU A 56 -0.60 -8.55 -6.99
N LYS A 57 -0.70 -7.42 -7.70
CA LYS A 57 0.37 -6.97 -8.56
C LYS A 57 1.65 -6.70 -7.76
N ARG A 58 1.51 -6.07 -6.60
CA ARG A 58 2.66 -5.78 -5.75
C ARG A 58 3.36 -7.06 -5.30
N SER A 59 2.57 -8.11 -5.02
CA SER A 59 3.12 -9.38 -4.56
C SER A 59 3.84 -10.16 -5.66
N MET A 60 3.61 -9.81 -6.92
CA MET A 60 4.28 -10.43 -8.05
C MET A 60 5.64 -9.83 -8.36
N HIS A 61 5.96 -8.75 -7.69
CA HIS A 61 7.29 -8.16 -7.79
C HIS A 61 8.26 -8.93 -6.89
#